data_42f279c20df4c3d3a856f9f9c158458d
#
_entry.id   42f279c20df4c3d3a856f9f9c158458d
#
_cell.length_a   1.000
_cell.length_b   1.000
_cell.length_c   1.000
_cell.angle_alpha   90.00
_cell.angle_beta   90.00
_cell.angle_gamma   90.00
#
_symmetry.space_group_name_H-M   'P 1'
#
loop_
_entity.id
_entity.type
_entity.pdbx_description
1 polymer ?
#
loop_
_entity_poly.entity_id
_entity_poly.type
_entity_poly.pdbx_seq_one_letter_code
_entity_poly.pdbx_strand_id
1 'polypeptide(L)'
;MIISSSKDYRAAAKAKIPPFLFHYADGGAYDEHTLQRNCEDLADIALRQRILRNMSSLDLTTTLFNETLSMPVALAPVGLCGMYARRGEVQAARAADKKGIPFTLSTVSVCPIEEVAPVMNRPMWFQLYVLRDRGFMRNALERAQAAGCTTLVFTVDMPVPGARYRDAHSGMSGPNAAMRRYLQSVTHPQWAWDVGLHGRPHDLGNISAYRGEPTNLQDYIGWLANNFDPSISWSDLEWIRDFWKGPMIIKGILDPDDARDAVRFGADGIVVSNHGGRQLDGVLSSARALPAIADAVKGDLTILADGGVRSGLDVLRMLALGADTALIGRAFLYALATDGEAGVTHLLNLFEKEMRVAMTLTGARCIAEITRDSLVAAAKQ
;
A
#
# COMPACT_ATOMS: atom_id res chain seq x y z
N MET A 1 -19.83 4.84 17.01
CA MET A 1 -19.92 3.71 16.03
C MET A 1 -19.07 2.57 16.57
N ILE A 2 -19.60 1.33 16.55
CA ILE A 2 -18.79 0.14 16.87
C ILE A 2 -17.97 -0.20 15.63
N ILE A 3 -16.67 -0.36 15.80
CA ILE A 3 -15.74 -0.72 14.72
C ILE A 3 -15.41 -2.21 14.84
N SER A 4 -15.81 -2.98 13.84
CA SER A 4 -15.59 -4.43 13.77
C SER A 4 -14.94 -4.87 12.45
N SER A 5 -14.79 -3.96 11.51
CA SER A 5 -14.25 -4.24 10.17
C SER A 5 -13.60 -3.01 9.53
N SER A 6 -12.87 -3.20 8.46
CA SER A 6 -12.34 -2.09 7.65
C SER A 6 -13.46 -1.27 6.97
N LYS A 7 -14.65 -1.85 6.77
CA LYS A 7 -15.83 -1.13 6.24
C LYS A 7 -16.33 -0.09 7.22
N ASP A 8 -16.31 -0.41 8.52
CA ASP A 8 -16.69 0.53 9.57
C ASP A 8 -15.70 1.69 9.65
N TYR A 9 -14.39 1.39 9.55
CA TYR A 9 -13.36 2.41 9.45
C TYR A 9 -13.54 3.32 8.23
N ARG A 10 -13.90 2.74 7.07
CA ARG A 10 -14.20 3.55 5.87
C ARG A 10 -15.36 4.51 6.11
N ALA A 11 -16.43 4.05 6.75
CA ALA A 11 -17.59 4.88 7.07
C ALA A 11 -17.24 5.98 8.09
N ALA A 12 -16.45 5.64 9.12
CA ALA A 12 -16.00 6.60 10.14
C ALA A 12 -15.05 7.65 9.53
N ALA A 13 -14.09 7.24 8.70
CA ALA A 13 -13.18 8.15 7.98
C ALA A 13 -13.96 9.12 7.09
N LYS A 14 -14.96 8.64 6.35
CA LYS A 14 -15.83 9.48 5.50
C LYS A 14 -16.53 10.60 6.28
N ALA A 15 -16.90 10.32 7.53
CA ALA A 15 -17.55 11.32 8.38
C ALA A 15 -16.56 12.28 9.05
N LYS A 16 -15.29 11.88 9.23
CA LYS A 16 -14.31 12.61 10.03
C LYS A 16 -13.43 13.56 9.22
N ILE A 17 -13.07 13.18 7.99
CA ILE A 17 -12.12 13.96 7.17
C ILE A 17 -12.82 14.70 6.02
N PRO A 18 -12.27 15.84 5.55
CA PRO A 18 -12.85 16.57 4.43
C PRO A 18 -13.07 15.72 3.18
N PRO A 19 -14.17 15.92 2.44
CA PRO A 19 -14.51 15.14 1.25
C PRO A 19 -13.40 15.05 0.20
N PHE A 20 -12.63 16.12 -0.02
CA PHE A 20 -11.52 16.08 -0.99
C PHE A 20 -10.46 15.04 -0.63
N LEU A 21 -10.15 14.86 0.66
CA LEU A 21 -9.20 13.84 1.13
C LEU A 21 -9.84 12.45 1.09
N PHE A 22 -11.11 12.35 1.55
CA PHE A 22 -11.80 11.06 1.52
C PHE A 22 -11.89 10.51 0.10
N HIS A 23 -12.33 11.31 -0.86
CA HIS A 23 -12.47 10.89 -2.25
C HIS A 23 -11.13 10.63 -2.93
N TYR A 24 -10.07 11.38 -2.58
CA TYR A 24 -8.72 11.10 -3.05
C TYR A 24 -8.21 9.71 -2.60
N ALA A 25 -8.44 9.35 -1.33
CA ALA A 25 -8.05 8.03 -0.80
C ALA A 25 -8.91 6.89 -1.34
N ASP A 26 -10.23 7.10 -1.32
CA ASP A 26 -11.25 6.08 -1.60
C ASP A 26 -11.41 5.83 -3.11
N GLY A 27 -11.14 6.84 -3.95
CA GLY A 27 -11.36 6.81 -5.37
C GLY A 27 -10.37 5.98 -6.18
N GLY A 28 -10.79 5.65 -7.39
CA GLY A 28 -10.03 4.99 -8.44
C GLY A 28 -9.83 5.86 -9.66
N ALA A 29 -9.43 5.25 -10.76
CA ALA A 29 -9.31 5.88 -12.07
C ALA A 29 -10.58 5.65 -12.90
N TYR A 30 -10.90 6.61 -13.78
CA TYR A 30 -12.04 6.60 -14.69
C TYR A 30 -13.34 6.27 -13.97
N ASP A 31 -14.07 5.24 -14.43
CA ASP A 31 -15.36 4.80 -13.86
C ASP A 31 -15.21 3.80 -12.69
N GLU A 32 -13.99 3.53 -12.27
CA GLU A 32 -13.65 2.75 -11.08
C GLU A 32 -14.00 1.24 -11.19
N HIS A 33 -14.12 0.69 -12.40
CA HIS A 33 -14.40 -0.74 -12.60
C HIS A 33 -13.31 -1.64 -12.01
N THR A 34 -12.03 -1.31 -12.23
CA THR A 34 -10.90 -2.06 -11.64
C THR A 34 -10.88 -1.95 -10.12
N LEU A 35 -11.20 -0.77 -9.59
CA LEU A 35 -11.32 -0.56 -8.15
C LEU A 35 -12.37 -1.49 -7.52
N GLN A 36 -13.53 -1.60 -8.14
CA GLN A 36 -14.63 -2.48 -7.69
C GLN A 36 -14.23 -3.94 -7.80
N ARG A 37 -13.73 -4.37 -8.97
CA ARG A 37 -13.28 -5.74 -9.23
C ARG A 37 -12.17 -6.20 -8.29
N ASN A 38 -11.27 -5.34 -7.85
CA ASN A 38 -10.28 -5.71 -6.85
C ASN A 38 -10.91 -6.27 -5.57
N CYS A 39 -12.06 -5.75 -5.16
CA CYS A 39 -12.76 -6.25 -3.98
C CYS A 39 -13.69 -7.43 -4.32
N GLU A 40 -14.43 -7.35 -5.43
CA GLU A 40 -15.42 -8.35 -5.84
C GLU A 40 -14.75 -9.67 -6.23
N ASP A 41 -13.78 -9.63 -7.13
CA ASP A 41 -13.05 -10.83 -7.56
C ASP A 41 -12.36 -11.55 -6.39
N LEU A 42 -11.85 -10.78 -5.41
CA LEU A 42 -11.26 -11.36 -4.21
C LEU A 42 -12.35 -11.98 -3.31
N ALA A 43 -13.52 -11.35 -3.20
CA ALA A 43 -14.64 -11.87 -2.41
C ALA A 43 -15.24 -13.15 -3.02
N ASP A 44 -15.23 -13.26 -4.34
CA ASP A 44 -15.75 -14.42 -5.09
C ASP A 44 -14.90 -15.69 -4.91
N ILE A 45 -13.67 -15.56 -4.41
CA ILE A 45 -12.80 -16.71 -4.18
C ILE A 45 -13.33 -17.54 -3.03
N ALA A 46 -13.83 -18.73 -3.35
CA ALA A 46 -14.35 -19.69 -2.38
C ALA A 46 -13.22 -20.46 -1.71
N LEU A 47 -13.22 -20.48 -0.37
CA LEU A 47 -12.28 -21.24 0.44
C LEU A 47 -12.82 -22.65 0.73
N ARG A 48 -11.92 -23.62 0.75
CA ARG A 48 -12.22 -25.01 1.10
C ARG A 48 -12.26 -25.18 2.60
N GLN A 49 -13.45 -25.27 3.20
CA GLN A 49 -13.61 -25.52 4.61
C GLN A 49 -13.18 -26.96 4.97
N ARG A 50 -12.46 -27.11 6.07
CA ARG A 50 -12.04 -28.40 6.63
C ARG A 50 -12.49 -28.51 8.09
N ILE A 51 -12.89 -29.69 8.49
CA ILE A 51 -13.36 -29.98 9.85
C ILE A 51 -12.49 -31.03 10.54
N LEU A 52 -12.56 -31.09 11.86
CA LEU A 52 -11.89 -32.08 12.70
C LEU A 52 -10.36 -32.14 12.50
N ARG A 53 -9.76 -30.99 12.21
CA ARG A 53 -8.32 -30.81 12.20
C ARG A 53 -7.89 -30.29 13.57
N ASN A 54 -6.79 -30.85 14.11
CA ASN A 54 -6.24 -30.30 15.35
C ASN A 54 -5.59 -28.94 15.08
N MET A 55 -6.22 -27.88 15.58
CA MET A 55 -5.83 -26.48 15.41
C MET A 55 -5.41 -25.84 16.74
N SER A 56 -4.95 -26.65 17.73
CA SER A 56 -4.52 -26.14 19.03
C SER A 56 -3.28 -25.23 18.99
N SER A 57 -2.48 -25.34 17.93
CA SER A 57 -1.35 -24.43 17.68
C SER A 57 -1.49 -23.82 16.29
N LEU A 58 -1.59 -22.49 16.26
CA LEU A 58 -1.63 -21.69 15.03
C LEU A 58 -0.44 -20.75 15.01
N ASP A 59 0.32 -20.78 13.91
CA ASP A 59 1.44 -19.88 13.67
C ASP A 59 1.18 -19.01 12.43
N LEU A 60 1.10 -17.71 12.64
CA LEU A 60 0.94 -16.71 11.57
C LEU A 60 2.28 -16.11 11.14
N THR A 61 3.37 -16.47 11.78
CA THR A 61 4.68 -15.93 11.45
C THR A 61 5.14 -16.35 10.06
N THR A 62 5.85 -15.47 9.39
CA THR A 62 6.48 -15.74 8.10
C THR A 62 7.82 -15.00 8.03
N THR A 63 8.68 -15.41 7.12
CA THR A 63 9.95 -14.73 6.86
C THR A 63 9.93 -14.11 5.48
N LEU A 64 10.32 -12.84 5.39
CA LEU A 64 10.39 -12.08 4.15
C LEU A 64 11.71 -11.29 4.12
N PHE A 65 12.54 -11.49 3.10
CA PHE A 65 13.86 -10.84 2.97
C PHE A 65 14.70 -10.90 4.25
N ASN A 66 14.76 -12.06 4.90
CA ASN A 66 15.44 -12.31 6.18
C ASN A 66 14.84 -11.57 7.40
N GLU A 67 13.67 -10.96 7.26
CA GLU A 67 12.92 -10.38 8.36
C GLU A 67 11.79 -11.30 8.80
N THR A 68 11.68 -11.61 10.10
CA THR A 68 10.54 -12.33 10.64
C THR A 68 9.37 -11.37 10.87
N LEU A 69 8.22 -11.71 10.30
CA LEU A 69 6.97 -10.97 10.43
C LEU A 69 6.01 -11.72 11.34
N SER A 70 5.23 -11.01 12.15
CA SER A 70 4.21 -11.62 13.02
C SER A 70 3.02 -12.21 12.25
N MET A 71 2.80 -11.73 11.02
CA MET A 71 1.80 -12.22 10.08
C MET A 71 2.19 -11.77 8.65
N PRO A 72 1.72 -12.44 7.58
CA PRO A 72 2.09 -12.16 6.19
C PRO A 72 1.38 -10.91 5.65
N VAL A 73 1.59 -9.77 6.31
CA VAL A 73 1.00 -8.47 5.97
C VAL A 73 2.07 -7.38 6.05
N ALA A 74 2.04 -6.43 5.13
CA ALA A 74 2.82 -5.21 5.20
C ALA A 74 1.94 -3.98 4.93
N LEU A 75 2.26 -2.83 5.52
CA LEU A 75 1.60 -1.57 5.18
C LEU A 75 2.16 -1.05 3.85
N ALA A 76 1.28 -0.98 2.84
CA ALA A 76 1.61 -0.49 1.51
C ALA A 76 2.07 0.98 1.53
N PRO A 77 2.87 1.41 0.54
CA PRO A 77 3.20 2.83 0.42
C PRO A 77 1.93 3.64 0.08
N VAL A 78 1.58 4.55 0.96
CA VAL A 78 0.45 5.49 0.77
C VAL A 78 0.97 6.90 0.95
N GLY A 79 0.80 7.72 -0.09
CA GLY A 79 1.18 9.13 -0.04
C GLY A 79 0.26 9.96 0.85
N LEU A 80 0.77 11.08 1.33
CA LEU A 80 0.00 12.09 2.07
C LEU A 80 -0.66 11.58 3.37
N CYS A 81 -0.16 10.54 4.03
CA CYS A 81 -0.76 10.03 5.27
C CYS A 81 -0.88 11.11 6.35
N GLY A 82 0.06 12.07 6.41
CA GLY A 82 0.01 13.22 7.31
C GLY A 82 -1.15 14.19 7.09
N MET A 83 -1.86 14.09 5.97
CA MET A 83 -3.11 14.84 5.71
C MET A 83 -4.34 14.14 6.30
N TYR A 84 -4.25 12.87 6.66
CA TYR A 84 -5.36 12.07 7.21
C TYR A 84 -5.35 12.01 8.73
N ALA A 85 -4.17 12.01 9.32
CA ALA A 85 -3.94 12.13 10.75
C ALA A 85 -2.69 12.99 10.98
N ARG A 86 -2.60 13.66 12.12
CA ARG A 86 -1.45 14.45 12.50
C ARG A 86 -0.16 13.61 12.46
N ARG A 87 0.78 13.97 11.56
CA ARG A 87 2.00 13.19 11.30
C ARG A 87 1.70 11.70 11.04
N GLY A 88 0.77 11.43 10.12
CA GLY A 88 0.14 10.12 9.93
C GLY A 88 1.11 9.00 9.58
N GLU A 89 2.18 9.27 8.82
CA GLU A 89 3.22 8.29 8.50
C GLU A 89 3.93 7.80 9.77
N VAL A 90 4.24 8.70 10.71
CA VAL A 90 4.85 8.37 12.01
C VAL A 90 3.93 7.46 12.82
N GLN A 91 2.63 7.77 12.87
CA GLN A 91 1.64 6.97 13.60
C GLN A 91 1.46 5.58 12.98
N ALA A 92 1.38 5.50 11.66
CA ALA A 92 1.27 4.21 10.95
C ALA A 92 2.53 3.35 11.11
N ALA A 93 3.72 3.97 11.05
CA ALA A 93 5.00 3.30 11.27
C ALA A 93 5.09 2.69 12.67
N ARG A 94 4.72 3.44 13.72
CA ARG A 94 4.67 2.93 15.11
C ARG A 94 3.70 1.76 15.28
N ALA A 95 2.52 1.84 14.66
CA ALA A 95 1.55 0.76 14.73
C ALA A 95 2.07 -0.52 14.04
N ALA A 96 2.72 -0.39 12.88
CA ALA A 96 3.34 -1.49 12.15
C ALA A 96 4.50 -2.12 12.94
N ASP A 97 5.39 -1.28 13.50
CA ASP A 97 6.52 -1.72 14.32
C ASP A 97 6.06 -2.52 15.54
N LYS A 98 5.10 -1.99 16.31
CA LYS A 98 4.49 -2.69 17.46
C LYS A 98 3.84 -4.00 17.06
N LYS A 99 3.27 -4.08 15.86
CA LYS A 99 2.66 -5.31 15.35
C LYS A 99 3.67 -6.30 14.80
N GLY A 100 4.90 -5.89 14.56
CA GLY A 100 5.95 -6.73 13.99
C GLY A 100 5.76 -7.00 12.49
N ILE A 101 5.28 -6.01 11.74
CA ILE A 101 5.12 -6.05 10.27
C ILE A 101 5.82 -4.87 9.61
N PRO A 102 6.19 -4.96 8.32
CA PRO A 102 6.83 -3.86 7.60
C PRO A 102 5.89 -2.65 7.40
N PHE A 103 6.47 -1.46 7.49
CA PHE A 103 5.89 -0.22 7.02
C PHE A 103 6.68 0.29 5.82
N THR A 104 5.99 0.65 4.73
CA THR A 104 6.62 1.22 3.54
C THR A 104 6.33 2.71 3.46
N LEU A 105 7.36 3.54 3.59
CA LEU A 105 7.23 4.99 3.43
C LEU A 105 7.16 5.35 1.95
N SER A 106 6.18 6.17 1.58
CA SER A 106 6.03 6.65 0.19
C SER A 106 7.00 7.79 -0.13
N THR A 107 7.47 7.88 -1.38
CA THR A 107 8.18 9.04 -1.93
C THR A 107 7.44 10.36 -1.63
N VAL A 108 6.11 10.32 -1.72
CA VAL A 108 5.23 11.50 -1.59
C VAL A 108 4.55 11.53 -0.22
N SER A 109 5.29 11.17 0.83
CA SER A 109 4.87 11.31 2.22
C SER A 109 4.92 12.77 2.71
N VAL A 110 4.07 13.10 3.67
CA VAL A 110 4.13 14.40 4.39
C VAL A 110 5.31 14.41 5.35
N CYS A 111 5.53 13.31 6.06
CA CYS A 111 6.69 13.17 6.95
C CYS A 111 7.91 12.71 6.13
N PRO A 112 9.08 13.35 6.27
CA PRO A 112 10.31 12.90 5.61
C PRO A 112 10.84 11.60 6.24
N ILE A 113 11.77 10.96 5.53
CA ILE A 113 12.43 9.72 5.97
C ILE A 113 12.99 9.87 7.39
N GLU A 114 13.67 10.99 7.66
CA GLU A 114 14.37 11.28 8.91
C GLU A 114 13.44 11.46 10.11
N GLU A 115 12.16 11.74 9.85
CA GLU A 115 11.16 11.81 10.93
C GLU A 115 10.53 10.46 11.22
N VAL A 116 10.37 9.61 10.20
CA VAL A 116 9.67 8.34 10.31
C VAL A 116 10.60 7.21 10.75
N ALA A 117 11.80 7.11 10.20
CA ALA A 117 12.71 6.01 10.52
C ALA A 117 13.05 5.89 12.02
N PRO A 118 13.32 6.99 12.77
CA PRO A 118 13.71 6.89 14.18
C PRO A 118 12.61 6.38 15.13
N VAL A 119 11.34 6.32 14.69
CA VAL A 119 10.24 5.85 15.54
C VAL A 119 9.99 4.36 15.43
N MET A 120 10.74 3.66 14.57
CA MET A 120 10.69 2.22 14.37
C MET A 120 11.91 1.54 15.00
N ASN A 121 11.70 0.39 15.62
CA ASN A 121 12.78 -0.50 16.06
C ASN A 121 13.19 -1.47 14.93
N ARG A 122 12.28 -1.73 14.00
CA ARG A 122 12.51 -2.53 12.79
C ARG A 122 12.97 -1.63 11.65
N PRO A 123 13.74 -2.14 10.69
CA PRO A 123 14.03 -1.42 9.47
C PRO A 123 12.76 -1.03 8.71
N MET A 124 12.72 0.19 8.22
CA MET A 124 11.63 0.68 7.36
C MET A 124 11.90 0.31 5.90
N TRP A 125 10.85 0.07 5.14
CA TRP A 125 10.91 -0.01 3.68
C TRP A 125 10.67 1.36 3.07
N PHE A 126 11.35 1.66 1.98
CA PHE A 126 11.18 2.92 1.27
C PHE A 126 10.65 2.67 -0.14
N GLN A 127 9.61 3.42 -0.54
CA GLN A 127 9.06 3.34 -1.89
C GLN A 127 9.56 4.52 -2.72
N LEU A 128 10.07 4.23 -3.93
CA LEU A 128 10.51 5.20 -4.92
C LEU A 128 9.72 5.04 -6.21
N TYR A 129 9.32 6.18 -6.80
CA TYR A 129 8.76 6.24 -8.16
C TYR A 129 9.84 6.41 -9.20
N VAL A 130 9.49 6.07 -10.44
CA VAL A 130 10.25 6.43 -11.62
C VAL A 130 10.05 7.92 -11.93
N LEU A 131 11.10 8.72 -11.78
CA LEU A 131 11.02 10.17 -11.90
C LEU A 131 12.08 10.69 -12.87
N ARG A 132 11.77 11.77 -13.59
CA ARG A 132 12.72 12.47 -14.48
C ARG A 132 13.89 13.06 -13.71
N ASP A 133 13.64 13.59 -12.51
CA ASP A 133 14.69 14.12 -11.64
C ASP A 133 15.50 12.99 -11.01
N ARG A 134 16.54 12.56 -11.73
CA ARG A 134 17.46 11.50 -11.26
C ARG A 134 18.30 11.96 -10.06
N GLY A 135 18.52 13.27 -9.91
CA GLY A 135 19.19 13.85 -8.75
C GLY A 135 18.35 13.66 -7.49
N PHE A 136 17.06 13.94 -7.55
CA PHE A 136 16.13 13.64 -6.47
C PHE A 136 16.08 12.15 -6.14
N MET A 137 15.97 11.27 -7.15
CA MET A 137 15.95 9.84 -6.94
C MET A 137 17.19 9.35 -6.18
N ARG A 138 18.38 9.79 -6.59
CA ARG A 138 19.65 9.45 -5.92
C ARG A 138 19.67 9.97 -4.49
N ASN A 139 19.32 11.25 -4.26
CA ASN A 139 19.26 11.82 -2.93
C ASN A 139 18.29 11.06 -2.01
N ALA A 140 17.10 10.69 -2.52
CA ALA A 140 16.13 9.92 -1.75
C ALA A 140 16.67 8.53 -1.37
N LEU A 141 17.38 7.85 -2.27
CA LEU A 141 18.02 6.56 -2.00
C LEU A 141 19.16 6.67 -0.97
N GLU A 142 20.01 7.70 -1.08
CA GLU A 142 21.09 7.98 -0.12
C GLU A 142 20.52 8.22 1.29
N ARG A 143 19.47 9.02 1.39
CA ARG A 143 18.79 9.30 2.66
C ARG A 143 18.09 8.07 3.22
N ALA A 144 17.47 7.25 2.39
CA ALA A 144 16.87 5.99 2.81
C ALA A 144 17.91 5.02 3.37
N GLN A 145 19.07 4.88 2.72
CA GLN A 145 20.18 4.08 3.23
C GLN A 145 20.73 4.63 4.55
N ALA A 146 20.96 5.93 4.63
CA ALA A 146 21.45 6.60 5.84
C ALA A 146 20.47 6.42 7.02
N ALA A 147 19.17 6.36 6.76
CA ALA A 147 18.12 6.12 7.75
C ALA A 147 17.93 4.63 8.11
N GLY A 148 18.71 3.72 7.51
CA GLY A 148 18.65 2.28 7.80
C GLY A 148 17.50 1.55 7.12
N CYS A 149 16.92 2.08 6.03
CA CYS A 149 15.94 1.35 5.23
C CYS A 149 16.61 0.12 4.60
N THR A 150 15.99 -1.05 4.77
CA THR A 150 16.54 -2.31 4.23
C THR A 150 16.05 -2.63 2.84
N THR A 151 14.79 -2.33 2.53
CA THR A 151 14.12 -2.77 1.31
C THR A 151 13.62 -1.59 0.49
N LEU A 152 13.93 -1.61 -0.80
CA LEU A 152 13.41 -0.65 -1.78
C LEU A 152 12.18 -1.22 -2.48
N VAL A 153 11.05 -0.49 -2.43
CA VAL A 153 9.85 -0.80 -3.22
C VAL A 153 9.79 0.17 -4.40
N PHE A 154 10.26 -0.30 -5.54
CA PHE A 154 10.35 0.51 -6.75
C PHE A 154 9.07 0.40 -7.57
N THR A 155 8.33 1.51 -7.69
CA THR A 155 6.99 1.55 -8.28
C THR A 155 7.05 1.99 -9.73
N VAL A 156 6.61 1.12 -10.65
CA VAL A 156 6.76 1.28 -12.11
C VAL A 156 5.44 1.51 -12.86
N ASP A 157 4.30 1.36 -12.20
CA ASP A 157 2.96 1.48 -12.79
C ASP A 157 2.43 2.94 -12.87
N MET A 158 3.31 3.93 -12.64
CA MET A 158 2.96 5.34 -12.71
C MET A 158 3.89 6.13 -13.65
N PRO A 159 3.96 5.78 -14.94
CA PRO A 159 4.70 6.60 -15.92
C PRO A 159 4.00 7.96 -16.17
N VAL A 160 2.70 8.00 -15.94
CA VAL A 160 1.84 9.20 -16.00
C VAL A 160 0.79 9.13 -14.89
N PRO A 161 0.21 10.27 -14.45
CA PRO A 161 -0.91 10.24 -13.51
C PRO A 161 -2.16 9.59 -14.11
N GLY A 162 -2.83 8.71 -13.37
CA GLY A 162 -4.11 8.14 -13.77
C GLY A 162 -5.23 9.20 -13.84
N ALA A 163 -6.20 9.00 -14.72
CA ALA A 163 -7.37 9.88 -14.85
C ALA A 163 -8.36 9.62 -13.70
N ARG A 164 -8.40 10.50 -12.71
CA ARG A 164 -9.20 10.35 -11.49
C ARG A 164 -10.30 11.39 -11.44
N TYR A 165 -11.49 11.03 -11.93
CA TYR A 165 -12.64 11.94 -12.01
C TYR A 165 -13.08 12.44 -10.64
N ARG A 166 -13.02 11.58 -9.62
CA ARG A 166 -13.40 11.96 -8.25
C ARG A 166 -12.48 13.01 -7.64
N ASP A 167 -11.21 13.09 -8.04
CA ASP A 167 -10.29 14.11 -7.54
C ASP A 167 -10.74 15.52 -8.00
N ALA A 168 -11.16 15.65 -9.25
CA ALA A 168 -11.72 16.90 -9.77
C ALA A 168 -13.09 17.22 -9.14
N HIS A 169 -14.00 16.24 -9.05
CA HIS A 169 -15.34 16.42 -8.49
C HIS A 169 -15.31 16.75 -7.01
N SER A 170 -14.38 16.22 -6.24
CA SER A 170 -14.28 16.48 -4.80
C SER A 170 -13.54 17.79 -4.45
N GLY A 171 -12.79 18.36 -5.37
CA GLY A 171 -11.98 19.56 -5.15
C GLY A 171 -10.54 19.27 -4.71
N MET A 172 -10.06 18.03 -4.83
CA MET A 172 -8.63 17.73 -4.71
C MET A 172 -7.83 18.45 -5.79
N SER A 173 -8.37 18.46 -7.01
CA SER A 173 -7.83 19.15 -8.18
C SER A 173 -8.93 19.93 -8.93
N GLY A 174 -8.57 20.59 -10.04
CA GLY A 174 -9.52 21.26 -10.93
C GLY A 174 -9.84 22.72 -10.53
N PRO A 175 -10.86 23.34 -11.20
CA PRO A 175 -11.20 24.75 -10.99
C PRO A 175 -11.60 25.04 -9.54
N ASN A 176 -11.13 26.16 -9.00
CA ASN A 176 -11.42 26.64 -7.65
C ASN A 176 -11.12 25.61 -6.53
N ALA A 177 -10.20 24.65 -6.79
CA ALA A 177 -9.87 23.59 -5.83
C ALA A 177 -9.46 24.13 -4.45
N ALA A 178 -8.65 25.20 -4.40
CA ALA A 178 -8.21 25.80 -3.14
C ALA A 178 -9.39 26.31 -2.29
N MET A 179 -10.34 27.05 -2.93
CA MET A 179 -11.55 27.54 -2.24
C MET A 179 -12.42 26.38 -1.76
N ARG A 180 -12.61 25.37 -2.60
CA ARG A 180 -13.42 24.19 -2.24
C ARG A 180 -12.81 23.43 -1.06
N ARG A 181 -11.50 23.23 -1.04
CA ARG A 181 -10.77 22.62 0.08
C ARG A 181 -10.92 23.45 1.35
N TYR A 182 -10.80 24.77 1.26
CA TYR A 182 -10.98 25.66 2.41
C TYR A 182 -12.37 25.50 3.02
N LEU A 183 -13.44 25.60 2.22
CA LEU A 183 -14.83 25.46 2.69
C LEU A 183 -15.07 24.08 3.32
N GLN A 184 -14.56 23.01 2.72
CA GLN A 184 -14.66 21.67 3.28
C GLN A 184 -13.90 21.54 4.60
N SER A 185 -12.75 22.18 4.74
CA SER A 185 -11.99 22.18 6.00
C SER A 185 -12.74 22.87 7.14
N VAL A 186 -13.42 23.96 6.86
CA VAL A 186 -14.25 24.68 7.86
C VAL A 186 -15.41 23.81 8.37
N THR A 187 -15.97 22.96 7.51
CA THR A 187 -17.05 22.02 7.92
C THR A 187 -16.55 20.80 8.68
N HIS A 188 -15.24 20.63 8.81
CA HIS A 188 -14.59 19.54 9.54
C HIS A 188 -13.66 20.09 10.63
N PRO A 189 -14.18 20.75 11.66
CA PRO A 189 -13.38 21.54 12.62
C PRO A 189 -12.38 20.68 13.41
N GLN A 190 -12.72 19.45 13.73
CA GLN A 190 -11.79 18.54 14.42
C GLN A 190 -10.57 18.21 13.55
N TRP A 191 -10.78 17.91 12.26
CA TRP A 191 -9.70 17.69 11.32
C TRP A 191 -8.89 18.98 11.09
N ALA A 192 -9.58 20.13 10.93
CA ALA A 192 -8.93 21.42 10.72
C ALA A 192 -8.04 21.81 11.90
N TRP A 193 -8.47 21.52 13.14
CA TRP A 193 -7.68 21.76 14.34
C TRP A 193 -6.50 20.82 14.47
N ASP A 194 -6.75 19.49 14.45
CA ASP A 194 -5.72 18.49 14.73
C ASP A 194 -4.72 18.36 13.57
N VAL A 195 -5.22 18.14 12.36
CA VAL A 195 -4.38 17.95 11.17
C VAL A 195 -4.04 19.29 10.53
N GLY A 196 -5.06 20.12 10.25
CA GLY A 196 -4.88 21.37 9.51
C GLY A 196 -3.98 22.39 10.21
N LEU A 197 -4.08 22.53 11.53
CA LEU A 197 -3.27 23.48 12.29
C LEU A 197 -2.08 22.82 12.97
N HIS A 198 -2.32 21.77 13.78
CA HIS A 198 -1.27 21.12 14.60
C HIS A 198 -0.50 20.01 13.88
N GLY A 199 -0.95 19.57 12.69
CA GLY A 199 -0.26 18.58 11.86
C GLY A 199 0.81 19.16 10.93
N ARG A 200 0.99 20.47 10.94
CA ARG A 200 1.99 21.17 10.07
C ARG A 200 3.43 20.74 10.41
N PRO A 201 4.35 20.84 9.43
CA PRO A 201 4.12 21.25 8.06
C PRO A 201 3.40 20.17 7.23
N HIS A 202 2.62 20.59 6.19
CA HIS A 202 1.98 19.71 5.21
C HIS A 202 2.80 19.66 3.92
N ASP A 203 4.09 19.64 4.08
CA ASP A 203 5.05 19.53 2.98
C ASP A 203 5.02 18.12 2.37
N LEU A 204 5.53 17.99 1.18
CA LEU A 204 6.05 16.72 0.70
C LEU A 204 7.45 16.53 1.30
N GLY A 205 7.51 15.92 2.48
CA GLY A 205 8.69 15.98 3.34
C GLY A 205 9.99 15.56 2.66
N ASN A 206 9.94 14.52 1.82
CA ASN A 206 11.13 14.08 1.09
C ASN A 206 11.55 15.05 -0.02
N ILE A 207 10.59 15.72 -0.67
CA ILE A 207 10.83 16.66 -1.76
C ILE A 207 11.30 18.01 -1.19
N SER A 208 10.64 18.50 -0.13
CA SER A 208 11.05 19.73 0.55
C SER A 208 12.47 19.64 1.09
N ALA A 209 12.84 18.49 1.66
CA ALA A 209 14.19 18.24 2.14
C ALA A 209 15.25 18.26 1.03
N TYR A 210 14.92 17.78 -0.17
CA TYR A 210 15.82 17.85 -1.32
C TYR A 210 15.93 19.26 -1.90
N ARG A 211 14.79 19.96 -2.02
CA ARG A 211 14.76 21.32 -2.60
C ARG A 211 15.29 22.39 -1.66
N GLY A 212 15.31 22.11 -0.34
CA GLY A 212 15.68 23.09 0.68
C GLY A 212 14.62 24.18 0.91
N GLU A 213 13.41 24.00 0.40
CA GLU A 213 12.28 24.94 0.52
C GLU A 213 10.96 24.21 0.82
N PRO A 214 10.05 24.82 1.60
CA PRO A 214 8.74 24.24 1.86
C PRO A 214 7.94 24.04 0.58
N THR A 215 7.15 22.96 0.55
CA THR A 215 6.19 22.65 -0.52
C THR A 215 4.77 22.73 0.02
N ASN A 216 3.78 22.63 -0.86
CA ASN A 216 2.37 22.58 -0.49
C ASN A 216 1.60 21.62 -1.42
N LEU A 217 0.31 21.41 -1.15
CA LEU A 217 -0.52 20.48 -1.92
C LEU A 217 -0.62 20.87 -3.42
N GLN A 218 -0.56 22.16 -3.76
CA GLN A 218 -0.58 22.61 -5.15
C GLN A 218 0.74 22.27 -5.84
N ASP A 219 1.87 22.44 -5.14
CA ASP A 219 3.19 22.03 -5.61
C ASP A 219 3.25 20.52 -5.83
N TYR A 220 2.61 19.72 -4.96
CA TYR A 220 2.49 18.27 -5.12
C TYR A 220 1.89 17.88 -6.47
N ILE A 221 0.73 18.43 -6.81
CA ILE A 221 0.04 18.09 -8.06
C ILE A 221 0.89 18.48 -9.27
N GLY A 222 1.47 19.68 -9.24
CA GLY A 222 2.34 20.18 -10.32
C GLY A 222 3.65 19.39 -10.41
N TRP A 223 4.29 19.11 -9.29
CA TRP A 223 5.55 18.36 -9.26
C TRP A 223 5.39 16.95 -9.81
N LEU A 224 4.37 16.23 -9.38
CA LEU A 224 4.08 14.89 -9.89
C LEU A 224 3.82 14.89 -11.39
N ALA A 225 2.97 15.81 -11.88
CA ALA A 225 2.63 15.89 -13.29
C ALA A 225 3.87 16.11 -14.19
N ASN A 226 4.85 16.85 -13.69
CA ASN A 226 6.06 17.20 -14.43
C ASN A 226 7.21 16.19 -14.27
N ASN A 227 7.20 15.38 -13.21
CA ASN A 227 8.33 14.52 -12.87
C ASN A 227 8.13 13.04 -13.17
N PHE A 228 6.93 12.55 -13.42
CA PHE A 228 6.78 11.18 -13.92
C PHE A 228 7.44 11.02 -15.28
N ASP A 229 8.12 9.89 -15.46
CA ASP A 229 8.92 9.61 -16.66
C ASP A 229 8.32 8.46 -17.47
N PRO A 230 7.59 8.76 -18.57
CA PRO A 230 7.03 7.73 -19.44
C PRO A 230 8.06 7.13 -20.41
N SER A 231 9.29 7.63 -20.44
CA SER A 231 10.32 7.18 -21.39
C SER A 231 11.20 6.05 -20.85
N ILE A 232 11.02 5.67 -19.57
CA ILE A 232 11.91 4.71 -18.90
C ILE A 232 11.63 3.27 -19.34
N SER A 233 12.69 2.49 -19.45
CA SER A 233 12.70 1.06 -19.73
C SER A 233 13.47 0.29 -18.65
N TRP A 234 13.50 -1.04 -18.72
CA TRP A 234 14.24 -1.89 -17.78
C TRP A 234 15.72 -1.53 -17.72
N SER A 235 16.36 -1.23 -18.86
CA SER A 235 17.78 -0.85 -18.91
C SER A 235 18.08 0.46 -18.19
N ASP A 236 17.10 1.37 -18.12
CA ASP A 236 17.26 2.63 -17.40
C ASP A 236 17.26 2.45 -15.88
N LEU A 237 16.87 1.27 -15.39
CA LEU A 237 16.81 0.96 -13.96
C LEU A 237 18.10 0.35 -13.40
N GLU A 238 19.03 -0.09 -14.26
CA GLU A 238 20.27 -0.79 -13.86
C GLU A 238 21.07 0.01 -12.82
N TRP A 239 21.16 1.34 -12.98
CA TRP A 239 21.87 2.17 -12.02
C TRP A 239 21.23 2.17 -10.62
N ILE A 240 19.91 1.93 -10.51
CA ILE A 240 19.21 1.84 -9.23
C ILE A 240 19.57 0.52 -8.55
N ARG A 241 19.57 -0.58 -9.32
CA ARG A 241 20.00 -1.89 -8.82
C ARG A 241 21.48 -1.87 -8.40
N ASP A 242 22.31 -1.17 -9.17
CA ASP A 242 23.72 -1.00 -8.85
C ASP A 242 23.94 -0.19 -7.58
N PHE A 243 23.11 0.81 -7.35
CA PHE A 243 23.16 1.63 -6.16
C PHE A 243 22.57 0.90 -4.93
N TRP A 244 21.38 0.31 -5.05
CA TRP A 244 20.67 -0.34 -3.95
C TRP A 244 21.07 -1.80 -3.83
N LYS A 245 21.86 -2.14 -2.79
CA LYS A 245 22.37 -3.52 -2.59
C LYS A 245 21.47 -4.39 -1.71
N GLY A 246 20.48 -3.81 -1.04
CA GLY A 246 19.46 -4.53 -0.28
C GLY A 246 18.37 -5.13 -1.18
N PRO A 247 17.36 -5.79 -0.59
CA PRO A 247 16.20 -6.28 -1.31
C PRO A 247 15.52 -5.18 -2.12
N MET A 248 15.18 -5.48 -3.38
CA MET A 248 14.47 -4.61 -4.30
C MET A 248 13.21 -5.29 -4.80
N ILE A 249 12.07 -4.65 -4.57
CA ILE A 249 10.74 -5.12 -4.96
C ILE A 249 10.23 -4.24 -6.09
N ILE A 250 9.86 -4.81 -7.23
CA ILE A 250 9.23 -4.08 -8.33
C ILE A 250 7.72 -4.10 -8.15
N LYS A 251 7.12 -2.92 -7.95
CA LYS A 251 5.68 -2.79 -7.68
C LYS A 251 4.93 -2.28 -8.91
N GLY A 252 3.79 -2.93 -9.22
CA GLY A 252 2.91 -2.56 -10.32
C GLY A 252 2.86 -3.60 -11.43
N ILE A 253 3.24 -4.82 -11.14
CA ILE A 253 3.26 -5.94 -12.10
C ILE A 253 1.87 -6.56 -12.18
N LEU A 254 1.32 -6.71 -13.40
CA LEU A 254 0.04 -7.37 -13.69
C LEU A 254 0.13 -8.41 -14.81
N ASP A 255 1.28 -8.53 -15.45
CA ASP A 255 1.52 -9.45 -16.56
C ASP A 255 2.64 -10.45 -16.20
N PRO A 256 2.48 -11.75 -16.53
CA PRO A 256 3.54 -12.75 -16.30
C PRO A 256 4.85 -12.48 -17.05
N ASP A 257 4.80 -11.81 -18.21
CA ASP A 257 6.01 -11.48 -18.97
C ASP A 257 6.80 -10.37 -18.27
N ASP A 258 6.12 -9.33 -17.75
CA ASP A 258 6.75 -8.30 -16.92
C ASP A 258 7.35 -8.90 -15.63
N ALA A 259 6.70 -9.91 -15.06
CA ALA A 259 7.24 -10.63 -13.90
C ALA A 259 8.54 -11.38 -14.25
N ARG A 260 8.61 -12.02 -15.43
CA ARG A 260 9.85 -12.64 -15.93
C ARG A 260 10.93 -11.59 -16.22
N ASP A 261 10.55 -10.41 -16.71
CA ASP A 261 11.49 -9.29 -16.87
C ASP A 261 12.04 -8.82 -15.54
N ALA A 262 11.24 -8.78 -14.48
CA ALA A 262 11.73 -8.48 -13.13
C ALA A 262 12.75 -9.52 -12.63
N VAL A 263 12.55 -10.81 -12.94
CA VAL A 263 13.58 -11.86 -12.66
C VAL A 263 14.87 -11.56 -13.44
N ARG A 264 14.78 -11.30 -14.74
CA ARG A 264 15.95 -10.99 -15.59
C ARG A 264 16.69 -9.74 -15.13
N PHE A 265 15.96 -8.75 -14.63
CA PHE A 265 16.52 -7.53 -14.06
C PHE A 265 17.27 -7.77 -12.74
N GLY A 266 17.04 -8.87 -12.04
CA GLY A 266 17.62 -9.18 -10.74
C GLY A 266 16.88 -8.53 -9.56
N ALA A 267 15.56 -8.39 -9.66
CA ALA A 267 14.73 -8.04 -8.53
C ALA A 267 14.68 -9.18 -7.51
N ASP A 268 14.49 -8.85 -6.23
CA ASP A 268 14.33 -9.83 -5.16
C ASP A 268 12.85 -10.19 -4.94
N GLY A 269 11.94 -9.34 -5.42
CA GLY A 269 10.51 -9.56 -5.32
C GLY A 269 9.69 -8.66 -6.24
N ILE A 270 8.41 -8.96 -6.31
CA ILE A 270 7.42 -8.15 -7.04
C ILE A 270 6.20 -7.90 -6.17
N VAL A 271 5.47 -6.80 -6.46
CA VAL A 271 4.09 -6.62 -5.98
C VAL A 271 3.16 -6.75 -7.18
N VAL A 272 2.33 -7.78 -7.16
CA VAL A 272 1.21 -7.90 -8.10
C VAL A 272 0.18 -6.84 -7.73
N SER A 273 0.04 -5.83 -8.59
CA SER A 273 -0.66 -4.59 -8.26
C SER A 273 -1.16 -3.86 -9.51
N ASN A 274 -2.38 -3.36 -9.46
CA ASN A 274 -2.92 -2.35 -10.38
C ASN A 274 -3.03 -0.97 -9.70
N HIS A 275 -2.15 -0.70 -8.72
CA HIS A 275 -2.18 0.52 -7.91
C HIS A 275 -3.54 0.74 -7.20
N GLY A 276 -4.21 -0.36 -6.85
CA GLY A 276 -5.54 -0.30 -6.24
C GLY A 276 -6.62 0.27 -7.15
N GLY A 277 -6.52 0.09 -8.46
CA GLY A 277 -7.45 0.62 -9.46
C GLY A 277 -7.35 2.13 -9.67
N ARG A 278 -6.15 2.73 -9.47
CA ARG A 278 -5.94 4.19 -9.52
C ARG A 278 -5.19 4.65 -10.78
N GLN A 279 -4.80 3.73 -11.66
CA GLN A 279 -4.02 4.04 -12.86
C GLN A 279 -4.81 3.75 -14.13
N LEU A 280 -4.82 2.53 -14.64
CA LEU A 280 -5.60 2.14 -15.80
C LEU A 280 -6.87 1.41 -15.35
N ASP A 281 -8.03 1.90 -15.77
CA ASP A 281 -9.30 1.19 -15.55
C ASP A 281 -9.51 0.11 -16.62
N GLY A 282 -10.25 -0.95 -16.28
CA GLY A 282 -10.51 -2.07 -17.20
C GLY A 282 -9.43 -3.15 -17.24
N VAL A 283 -8.37 -3.04 -16.44
CA VAL A 283 -7.38 -4.12 -16.26
C VAL A 283 -7.88 -5.20 -15.30
N LEU A 284 -7.18 -6.35 -15.28
CA LEU A 284 -7.48 -7.41 -14.31
C LEU A 284 -7.34 -6.92 -12.88
N SER A 285 -8.16 -7.45 -11.99
CA SER A 285 -7.88 -7.34 -10.55
C SER A 285 -6.58 -8.08 -10.21
N SER A 286 -5.89 -7.61 -9.17
CA SER A 286 -4.67 -8.29 -8.71
C SER A 286 -4.94 -9.75 -8.32
N ALA A 287 -6.12 -10.06 -7.76
CA ALA A 287 -6.52 -11.43 -7.44
C ALA A 287 -6.63 -12.33 -8.67
N ARG A 288 -7.09 -11.80 -9.81
CA ARG A 288 -7.16 -12.57 -11.08
C ARG A 288 -5.81 -12.69 -11.79
N ALA A 289 -4.96 -11.68 -11.70
CA ALA A 289 -3.63 -11.72 -12.30
C ALA A 289 -2.65 -12.62 -11.54
N LEU A 290 -2.76 -12.68 -10.21
CA LEU A 290 -1.80 -13.31 -9.31
C LEU A 290 -1.52 -14.79 -9.63
N PRO A 291 -2.49 -15.68 -9.92
CA PRO A 291 -2.20 -17.08 -10.19
C PRO A 291 -1.24 -17.31 -11.37
N ALA A 292 -1.47 -16.62 -12.49
CA ALA A 292 -0.63 -16.76 -13.68
C ALA A 292 0.78 -16.21 -13.46
N ILE A 293 0.90 -15.10 -12.71
CA ILE A 293 2.18 -14.52 -12.33
C ILE A 293 2.92 -15.45 -11.37
N ALA A 294 2.23 -16.01 -10.36
CA ALA A 294 2.84 -16.95 -9.45
C ALA A 294 3.35 -18.22 -10.18
N ASP A 295 2.58 -18.74 -11.15
CA ASP A 295 3.02 -19.89 -11.96
C ASP A 295 4.26 -19.57 -12.80
N ALA A 296 4.44 -18.30 -13.17
CA ALA A 296 5.56 -17.88 -14.02
C ALA A 296 6.88 -17.69 -13.26
N VAL A 297 6.82 -17.25 -11.98
CA VAL A 297 8.03 -16.77 -11.26
C VAL A 297 8.14 -17.23 -9.80
N LYS A 298 7.24 -18.08 -9.30
CA LYS A 298 7.33 -18.59 -7.92
C LYS A 298 8.56 -19.47 -7.74
N GLY A 299 9.38 -19.10 -6.77
CA GLY A 299 10.68 -19.73 -6.54
C GLY A 299 11.85 -18.89 -7.03
N ASP A 300 11.63 -18.01 -8.00
CA ASP A 300 12.64 -17.05 -8.49
C ASP A 300 12.51 -15.70 -7.78
N LEU A 301 11.29 -15.29 -7.42
CA LEU A 301 10.98 -14.03 -6.75
C LEU A 301 10.07 -14.23 -5.54
N THR A 302 10.23 -13.36 -4.55
CA THR A 302 9.20 -13.18 -3.52
C THR A 302 8.00 -12.44 -4.12
N ILE A 303 6.79 -13.00 -3.96
CA ILE A 303 5.58 -12.44 -4.55
C ILE A 303 4.73 -11.78 -3.47
N LEU A 304 4.60 -10.47 -3.53
CA LEU A 304 3.65 -9.70 -2.74
C LEU A 304 2.44 -9.36 -3.61
N ALA A 305 1.29 -9.11 -2.98
CA ALA A 305 0.09 -8.69 -3.72
C ALA A 305 -0.67 -7.61 -2.95
N ASP A 306 -1.23 -6.64 -3.68
CA ASP A 306 -2.16 -5.66 -3.14
C ASP A 306 -3.45 -5.59 -4.00
N GLY A 307 -4.34 -4.65 -3.69
CA GLY A 307 -5.59 -4.48 -4.44
C GLY A 307 -6.75 -5.28 -3.83
N GLY A 308 -7.70 -4.58 -3.22
CA GLY A 308 -8.91 -5.17 -2.68
C GLY A 308 -8.85 -5.70 -1.25
N VAL A 309 -7.69 -5.90 -0.67
CA VAL A 309 -7.51 -6.46 0.69
C VAL A 309 -8.17 -5.55 1.73
N ARG A 310 -9.17 -6.09 2.46
CA ARG A 310 -9.98 -5.38 3.46
C ARG A 310 -10.12 -6.16 4.77
N SER A 311 -9.63 -7.39 4.82
CA SER A 311 -9.80 -8.29 5.97
C SER A 311 -8.65 -9.30 6.04
N GLY A 312 -8.48 -9.95 7.19
CA GLY A 312 -7.58 -11.08 7.32
C GLY A 312 -7.97 -12.28 6.45
N LEU A 313 -9.27 -12.40 6.15
CA LEU A 313 -9.76 -13.38 5.20
C LEU A 313 -9.25 -13.15 3.78
N ASP A 314 -9.17 -11.87 3.36
CA ASP A 314 -8.64 -11.50 2.05
C ASP A 314 -7.12 -11.75 1.97
N VAL A 315 -6.41 -11.57 3.08
CA VAL A 315 -4.99 -11.95 3.17
C VAL A 315 -4.84 -13.45 2.87
N LEU A 316 -5.62 -14.31 3.53
CA LEU A 316 -5.57 -15.76 3.29
C LEU A 316 -5.87 -16.10 1.84
N ARG A 317 -6.84 -15.43 1.19
CA ARG A 317 -7.14 -15.62 -0.23
C ARG A 317 -5.95 -15.27 -1.14
N MET A 318 -5.28 -14.13 -0.88
CA MET A 318 -4.08 -13.73 -1.63
C MET A 318 -2.94 -14.76 -1.48
N LEU A 319 -2.72 -15.24 -0.26
CA LEU A 319 -1.72 -16.31 -0.01
C LEU A 319 -2.07 -17.59 -0.77
N ALA A 320 -3.34 -18.02 -0.70
CA ALA A 320 -3.80 -19.21 -1.40
C ALA A 320 -3.69 -19.08 -2.94
N LEU A 321 -3.77 -17.85 -3.49
CA LEU A 321 -3.56 -17.58 -4.92
C LEU A 321 -2.08 -17.58 -5.33
N GLY A 322 -1.16 -17.55 -4.37
CA GLY A 322 0.27 -17.66 -4.62
C GLY A 322 1.14 -16.52 -4.12
N ALA A 323 0.58 -15.52 -3.44
CA ALA A 323 1.39 -14.49 -2.77
C ALA A 323 2.09 -15.06 -1.52
N ASP A 324 3.23 -14.48 -1.18
CA ASP A 324 3.94 -14.75 0.09
C ASP A 324 3.51 -13.76 1.17
N THR A 325 3.05 -12.58 0.79
CA THR A 325 2.60 -11.50 1.69
C THR A 325 1.59 -10.60 1.00
N ALA A 326 0.60 -10.11 1.74
CA ALA A 326 -0.35 -9.11 1.25
C ALA A 326 0.00 -7.70 1.74
N LEU A 327 -0.10 -6.70 0.85
CA LEU A 327 0.01 -5.30 1.24
C LEU A 327 -1.37 -4.68 1.43
N ILE A 328 -1.54 -3.94 2.51
CA ILE A 328 -2.77 -3.20 2.79
C ILE A 328 -2.53 -1.69 2.64
N GLY A 329 -3.36 -1.02 1.83
CA GLY A 329 -3.31 0.43 1.60
C GLY A 329 -4.50 1.13 2.23
N ARG A 330 -5.62 1.23 1.49
CA ARG A 330 -6.81 1.97 1.94
C ARG A 330 -7.32 1.55 3.30
N ALA A 331 -7.27 0.26 3.64
CA ALA A 331 -7.79 -0.24 4.91
C ALA A 331 -7.08 0.43 6.10
N PHE A 332 -5.73 0.49 6.10
CA PHE A 332 -5.02 1.15 7.18
C PHE A 332 -5.19 2.67 7.14
N LEU A 333 -5.31 3.28 5.95
CA LEU A 333 -5.52 4.73 5.82
C LEU A 333 -6.86 5.17 6.41
N TYR A 334 -7.92 4.38 6.24
CA TYR A 334 -9.20 4.66 6.89
C TYR A 334 -9.10 4.56 8.42
N ALA A 335 -8.40 3.56 8.93
CA ALA A 335 -8.18 3.40 10.36
C ALA A 335 -7.33 4.55 10.93
N LEU A 336 -6.27 4.93 10.21
CA LEU A 336 -5.43 6.08 10.54
C LEU A 336 -6.24 7.39 10.58
N ALA A 337 -7.06 7.65 9.56
CA ALA A 337 -7.92 8.84 9.49
C ALA A 337 -8.96 8.87 10.62
N THR A 338 -9.41 7.71 11.07
CA THR A 338 -10.42 7.60 12.13
C THR A 338 -9.82 7.80 13.50
N ASP A 339 -8.72 7.10 13.84
CA ASP A 339 -8.23 7.05 15.22
C ASP A 339 -6.69 6.95 15.31
N GLY A 340 -5.99 7.48 14.32
CA GLY A 340 -4.53 7.57 14.32
C GLY A 340 -3.85 6.21 14.51
N GLU A 341 -2.78 6.19 15.33
CA GLU A 341 -2.03 4.98 15.66
C GLU A 341 -2.90 3.90 16.30
N ALA A 342 -3.82 4.28 17.21
CA ALA A 342 -4.73 3.33 17.86
C ALA A 342 -5.65 2.65 16.85
N GLY A 343 -6.15 3.39 15.86
CA GLY A 343 -6.98 2.86 14.79
C GLY A 343 -6.23 1.85 13.93
N VAL A 344 -4.99 2.17 13.52
CA VAL A 344 -4.16 1.23 12.73
C VAL A 344 -3.85 -0.03 13.54
N THR A 345 -3.47 0.12 14.82
CA THR A 345 -3.21 -1.01 15.71
C THR A 345 -4.43 -1.90 15.86
N HIS A 346 -5.61 -1.32 16.07
CA HIS A 346 -6.86 -2.06 16.18
C HIS A 346 -7.20 -2.79 14.87
N LEU A 347 -7.05 -2.14 13.71
CA LEU A 347 -7.25 -2.79 12.41
C LEU A 347 -6.35 -4.00 12.23
N LEU A 348 -5.06 -3.87 12.55
CA LEU A 348 -4.10 -4.97 12.45
C LEU A 348 -4.45 -6.16 13.39
N ASN A 349 -5.01 -5.86 14.56
CA ASN A 349 -5.53 -6.89 15.46
C ASN A 349 -6.78 -7.58 14.91
N LEU A 350 -7.66 -6.84 14.22
CA LEU A 350 -8.80 -7.44 13.51
C LEU A 350 -8.32 -8.38 12.41
N PHE A 351 -7.35 -7.96 11.59
CA PHE A 351 -6.77 -8.80 10.54
C PHE A 351 -6.17 -10.08 11.09
N GLU A 352 -5.37 -9.98 12.16
CA GLU A 352 -4.81 -11.17 12.83
C GLU A 352 -5.91 -12.13 13.30
N LYS A 353 -6.93 -11.59 13.99
CA LYS A 353 -8.06 -12.39 14.49
C LYS A 353 -8.81 -13.09 13.35
N GLU A 354 -9.09 -12.37 12.28
CA GLU A 354 -9.77 -12.93 11.10
C GLU A 354 -8.93 -13.98 10.38
N MET A 355 -7.61 -13.79 10.27
CA MET A 355 -6.70 -14.79 9.73
C MET A 355 -6.70 -16.07 10.59
N ARG A 356 -6.64 -15.95 11.92
CA ARG A 356 -6.71 -17.10 12.84
C ARG A 356 -7.98 -17.90 12.65
N VAL A 357 -9.13 -17.22 12.51
CA VAL A 357 -10.42 -17.85 12.24
C VAL A 357 -10.40 -18.55 10.88
N ALA A 358 -9.94 -17.87 9.83
CA ALA A 358 -9.90 -18.43 8.49
C ALA A 358 -8.95 -19.64 8.39
N MET A 359 -7.77 -19.57 8.98
CA MET A 359 -6.81 -20.69 9.05
C MET A 359 -7.40 -21.88 9.82
N THR A 360 -8.06 -21.63 10.94
CA THR A 360 -8.74 -22.70 11.70
C THR A 360 -9.78 -23.42 10.87
N LEU A 361 -10.62 -22.68 10.14
CA LEU A 361 -11.71 -23.23 9.35
C LEU A 361 -11.27 -23.84 8.03
N THR A 362 -10.10 -23.49 7.51
CA THR A 362 -9.47 -24.11 6.34
C THR A 362 -8.52 -25.25 6.71
N GLY A 363 -8.19 -25.40 8.00
CA GLY A 363 -7.33 -26.45 8.52
C GLY A 363 -5.84 -26.21 8.28
N ALA A 364 -5.41 -24.96 8.05
CA ALA A 364 -4.02 -24.57 7.90
C ALA A 364 -3.45 -24.13 9.26
N ARG A 365 -2.39 -24.78 9.76
CA ARG A 365 -1.76 -24.51 11.07
C ARG A 365 -0.68 -23.43 11.00
N CYS A 366 -0.09 -23.26 9.82
CA CYS A 366 0.91 -22.24 9.56
C CYS A 366 0.73 -21.65 8.15
N ILE A 367 1.43 -20.54 7.86
CA ILE A 367 1.31 -19.86 6.59
C ILE A 367 1.70 -20.75 5.41
N ALA A 368 2.70 -21.59 5.55
CA ALA A 368 3.16 -22.52 4.50
C ALA A 368 2.11 -23.57 4.09
N GLU A 369 1.13 -23.86 4.97
CA GLU A 369 0.02 -24.78 4.66
C GLU A 369 -1.12 -24.10 3.85
N ILE A 370 -1.07 -22.79 3.65
CA ILE A 370 -2.02 -22.05 2.83
C ILE A 370 -1.55 -22.12 1.37
N THR A 371 -2.19 -22.95 0.58
CA THR A 371 -1.87 -23.19 -0.82
C THR A 371 -3.13 -23.12 -1.67
N ARG A 372 -3.02 -23.31 -2.99
CA ARG A 372 -4.18 -23.41 -3.89
C ARG A 372 -5.16 -24.51 -3.49
N ASP A 373 -4.72 -25.54 -2.77
CA ASP A 373 -5.61 -26.57 -2.23
C ASP A 373 -6.55 -26.04 -1.14
N SER A 374 -6.27 -24.86 -0.59
CA SER A 374 -7.17 -24.13 0.32
C SER A 374 -8.35 -23.48 -0.42
N LEU A 375 -8.33 -23.49 -1.75
CA LEU A 375 -9.39 -22.93 -2.60
C LEU A 375 -10.32 -24.05 -3.11
N VAL A 376 -11.58 -23.69 -3.36
CA VAL A 376 -12.49 -24.53 -4.14
C VAL A 376 -12.21 -24.27 -5.61
N ALA A 377 -11.89 -25.31 -6.37
CA ALA A 377 -11.73 -25.17 -7.81
C ALA A 377 -13.01 -24.59 -8.40
N ALA A 378 -12.90 -23.54 -9.24
CA ALA A 378 -14.04 -23.04 -9.98
C ALA A 378 -14.64 -24.22 -10.78
N ALA A 379 -15.94 -24.47 -10.63
CA ALA A 379 -16.61 -25.44 -11.47
C ALA A 379 -16.35 -25.07 -12.92
N LYS A 380 -15.83 -26.00 -13.73
CA LYS A 380 -15.74 -25.79 -15.18
C LYS A 380 -17.16 -25.56 -15.67
N GLN A 381 -17.50 -24.33 -16.01
CA GLN A 381 -18.73 -23.99 -16.71
C GLN A 381 -18.65 -24.47 -18.14
#